data_ab67d6a636ee95de9636f4114611363b
#
_entry.id   ab67d6a636ee95de9636f4114611363b
#
_cell.length_a   1.000
_cell.length_b   1.000
_cell.length_c   1.000
_cell.angle_alpha   90.00
_cell.angle_beta   90.00
_cell.angle_gamma   90.00
#
_symmetry.space_group_name_H-M   'P 1'
#
loop_
_entity.id
_entity.type
_entity.pdbx_description
1 polymer ?
#
loop_
_entity_poly.entity_id
_entity_poly.type
_entity_poly.pdbx_seq_one_letter_code
_entity_poly.pdbx_strand_id
1 'polypeptide(L)'
;MQVYSERTIVIAGIIERYVTDHPHAADTAEGIRSWWVARQRFGDSVDAVQKALEYLVARRRLSSSVLPDGTVIFRAAHPPNDPEE
;
A
#
# COMPACT_ATOMS: atom_id res chain seq x y z
N MET A 1 3.81 6.40 20.26
CA MET A 1 2.65 5.86 19.57
C MET A 1 2.29 6.72 18.39
N GLN A 2 1.99 6.10 17.29
CA GLN A 2 1.65 6.84 16.11
C GLN A 2 0.17 6.92 15.94
N VAL A 3 -0.34 8.10 15.58
CA VAL A 3 -1.75 8.28 15.34
C VAL A 3 -1.92 8.60 13.87
N TYR A 4 -2.74 7.82 13.19
CA TYR A 4 -3.01 8.03 11.77
C TYR A 4 -4.36 8.72 11.61
N SER A 5 -4.44 9.64 10.67
CA SER A 5 -5.68 10.36 10.43
C SER A 5 -6.72 9.40 9.87
N GLU A 6 -7.97 9.82 9.99
CA GLU A 6 -9.07 9.02 9.45
C GLU A 6 -8.92 8.83 7.95
N ARG A 7 -8.48 9.87 7.25
CA ARG A 7 -8.24 9.77 5.82
C ARG A 7 -7.18 8.71 5.51
N THR A 8 -6.10 8.67 6.29
CA THR A 8 -5.06 7.68 6.11
C THR A 8 -5.61 6.28 6.27
N ILE A 9 -6.46 6.07 7.26
CA ILE A 9 -7.05 4.76 7.50
C ILE A 9 -7.97 4.37 6.35
N VAL A 10 -8.74 5.30 5.81
CA VAL A 10 -9.60 5.02 4.68
C VAL A 10 -8.77 4.65 3.45
N ILE A 11 -7.72 5.40 3.18
CA ILE A 11 -6.85 5.09 2.06
C ILE A 11 -6.19 3.73 2.25
N ALA A 12 -5.76 3.43 3.47
CA ALA A 12 -5.17 2.12 3.74
C ALA A 12 -6.16 1.00 3.42
N GLY A 13 -7.43 1.20 3.75
CA GLY A 13 -8.45 0.20 3.43
C GLY A 13 -8.60 -0.01 1.95
N ILE A 14 -8.52 1.06 1.17
CA ILE A 14 -8.62 0.97 -0.28
C ILE A 14 -7.43 0.19 -0.83
N ILE A 15 -6.24 0.48 -0.35
CA ILE A 15 -5.04 -0.21 -0.81
C ILE A 15 -5.11 -1.68 -0.44
N GLU A 16 -5.53 -1.96 0.79
CA GLU A 16 -5.62 -3.34 1.24
C GLU A 16 -6.61 -4.13 0.40
N ARG A 17 -7.73 -3.51 0.07
CA ARG A 17 -8.71 -4.17 -0.77
C ARG A 17 -8.17 -4.43 -2.15
N TYR A 18 -7.38 -3.48 -2.70
CA TYR A 18 -6.79 -3.66 -4.00
C TYR A 18 -5.86 -4.88 -4.02
N VAL A 19 -4.98 -5.00 -3.01
CA VAL A 19 -4.06 -6.14 -3.01
C VAL A 19 -4.78 -7.44 -2.71
N THR A 20 -5.92 -7.40 -2.02
CA THR A 20 -6.72 -8.60 -1.83
C THR A 20 -7.29 -9.09 -3.16
N ASP A 21 -7.74 -8.15 -3.99
CA ASP A 21 -8.29 -8.50 -5.29
C ASP A 21 -7.20 -8.79 -6.31
N HIS A 22 -6.01 -8.26 -6.10
CA HIS A 22 -4.90 -8.43 -7.03
C HIS A 22 -3.65 -8.81 -6.23
N PRO A 23 -3.62 -10.04 -5.72
CA PRO A 23 -2.57 -10.40 -4.73
C PRO A 23 -1.16 -10.39 -5.27
N HIS A 24 -0.99 -10.35 -6.56
CA HIS A 24 0.37 -10.29 -7.11
C HIS A 24 0.73 -8.89 -7.58
N ALA A 25 -0.10 -7.91 -7.31
CA ALA A 25 0.21 -6.54 -7.70
C ALA A 25 1.38 -6.00 -6.90
N ALA A 26 2.22 -5.23 -7.56
CA ALA A 26 3.35 -4.57 -6.93
C ALA A 26 3.53 -3.24 -7.62
N ASP A 27 3.79 -2.19 -6.84
CA ASP A 27 3.95 -0.87 -7.43
C ASP A 27 4.66 0.04 -6.46
N THR A 28 5.09 1.18 -6.98
CA THR A 28 5.65 2.23 -6.15
C THR A 28 4.55 3.01 -5.46
N ALA A 29 4.92 3.84 -4.49
CA ALA A 29 3.94 4.69 -3.83
C ALA A 29 3.22 5.57 -4.84
N GLU A 30 3.95 6.09 -5.82
CA GLU A 30 3.34 6.94 -6.82
C GLU A 30 2.38 6.16 -7.70
N GLY A 31 2.73 4.95 -8.09
CA GLY A 31 1.84 4.11 -8.88
C GLY A 31 0.60 3.75 -8.10
N ILE A 32 0.76 3.44 -6.84
CA ILE A 32 -0.38 3.11 -6.00
C ILE A 32 -1.32 4.32 -5.92
N ARG A 33 -0.77 5.52 -5.71
CA ARG A 33 -1.60 6.70 -5.66
C ARG A 33 -2.32 6.94 -6.98
N SER A 34 -1.62 6.71 -8.08
CA SER A 34 -2.18 7.04 -9.39
C SER A 34 -3.20 6.02 -9.87
N TRP A 35 -2.97 4.74 -9.55
CA TRP A 35 -3.79 3.69 -10.14
C TRP A 35 -4.70 3.01 -9.15
N TRP A 36 -4.20 2.75 -7.93
CA TRP A 36 -4.96 1.97 -6.96
C TRP A 36 -5.99 2.83 -6.23
N VAL A 37 -5.63 4.08 -5.99
CA VAL A 37 -6.44 4.96 -5.15
C VAL A 37 -7.21 5.98 -5.95
N ALA A 38 -6.75 6.29 -7.15
CA ALA A 38 -7.33 7.38 -7.94
C ALA A 38 -8.80 7.20 -8.18
N ARG A 39 -9.25 5.97 -8.37
CA ARG A 39 -10.64 5.74 -8.66
C ARG A 39 -11.56 6.14 -7.55
N GLN A 40 -11.05 6.26 -6.34
CA GLN A 40 -11.85 6.60 -5.20
C GLN A 40 -11.94 8.10 -4.96
N ARG A 41 -11.24 8.88 -5.77
CA ARG A 41 -11.25 10.31 -5.65
C ARG A 41 -10.89 10.83 -4.30
N PHE A 42 -9.98 10.16 -3.63
CA PHE A 42 -9.56 10.63 -2.37
C PHE A 42 -8.46 11.57 -2.55
N GLY A 43 -8.23 12.35 -2.05
CA GLY A 43 -7.44 13.27 -1.98
C GLY A 43 -6.17 13.30 -2.40
N ASP A 44 -5.82 12.58 -2.84
CA ASP A 44 -4.81 12.82 -3.54
C ASP A 44 -3.62 13.30 -2.95
N SER A 45 -3.45 13.33 -1.80
CA SER A 45 -2.24 13.75 -1.20
C SER A 45 -1.24 12.62 -1.22
N VAL A 46 -0.06 12.88 -1.77
CA VAL A 46 1.02 11.92 -1.74
C VAL A 46 1.34 11.55 -0.31
N ASP A 47 1.29 12.54 0.58
CA ASP A 47 1.61 12.29 1.97
C ASP A 47 0.62 11.32 2.61
N ALA A 48 -0.66 11.47 2.30
CA ALA A 48 -1.66 10.59 2.88
C ALA A 48 -1.48 9.15 2.37
N VAL A 49 -1.15 8.99 1.09
CA VAL A 49 -0.90 7.67 0.56
C VAL A 49 0.36 7.06 1.18
N GLN A 50 1.41 7.88 1.34
CA GLN A 50 2.63 7.39 1.95
C GLN A 50 2.38 6.92 3.37
N LYS A 51 1.61 7.66 4.12
CA LYS A 51 1.30 7.26 5.48
C LYS A 51 0.44 6.02 5.53
N ALA A 52 -0.47 5.86 4.57
CA ALA A 52 -1.28 4.66 4.50
C ALA A 52 -0.41 3.45 4.21
N LEU A 53 0.59 3.60 3.33
CA LEU A 53 1.50 2.52 3.03
C LEU A 53 2.32 2.14 4.25
N GLU A 54 2.81 3.13 4.99
CA GLU A 54 3.56 2.87 6.21
C GLU A 54 2.70 2.14 7.23
N TYR A 55 1.45 2.56 7.35
CA TYR A 55 0.52 1.92 8.26
C TYR A 55 0.33 0.45 7.91
N LEU A 56 0.15 0.15 6.61
CA LEU A 56 -0.07 -1.22 6.19
C LEU A 56 1.19 -2.08 6.33
N VAL A 57 2.35 -1.50 6.09
CA VAL A 57 3.60 -2.24 6.29
C VAL A 57 3.78 -2.55 7.76
N ALA A 58 3.48 -1.58 8.64
CA ALA A 58 3.60 -1.80 10.07
C ALA A 58 2.66 -2.90 10.55
N ARG A 59 1.51 -3.03 9.92
CA ARG A 59 0.56 -4.06 10.29
C ARG A 59 0.78 -5.35 9.53
N ARG A 60 1.83 -5.42 8.75
CA ARG A 60 2.20 -6.63 7.99
C ARG A 60 1.16 -7.02 6.96
N ARG A 61 0.43 -6.04 6.46
CA ARG A 61 -0.50 -6.25 5.35
C ARG A 61 0.17 -6.02 4.02
N LEU A 62 1.22 -5.20 4.01
CA LEU A 62 2.04 -4.98 2.85
C LEU A 62 3.49 -5.24 3.20
N SER A 63 4.28 -5.58 2.21
CA SER A 63 5.71 -5.61 2.36
C SER A 63 6.31 -4.65 1.35
N SER A 64 7.49 -4.17 1.64
CA SER A 64 8.19 -3.27 0.75
C SER A 64 9.56 -3.83 0.46
N SER A 65 10.07 -3.49 -0.71
CA SER A 65 11.43 -3.85 -1.07
C SER A 65 12.03 -2.72 -1.85
N VAL A 66 13.35 -2.67 -1.86
CA VAL A 66 14.07 -1.59 -2.53
C VAL A 66 14.78 -2.18 -3.72
N LEU A 67 14.55 -1.60 -4.88
CA LEU A 67 15.22 -2.01 -6.09
C LEU A 67 16.63 -1.46 -6.12
N PRO A 68 17.48 -2.00 -7.01
CA PRO A 68 18.87 -1.53 -7.06
C PRO A 68 19.02 -0.03 -7.29
N ASP A 69 18.04 0.60 -7.93
CA ASP A 69 18.12 2.03 -8.17
C ASP A 69 17.54 2.85 -7.04
N GLY A 70 17.15 2.21 -5.94
CA GLY A 70 16.60 2.93 -4.80
C GLY A 70 15.10 3.05 -4.79
N THR A 71 14.43 2.58 -5.83
CA THR A 71 12.97 2.67 -5.89
C THR A 71 12.36 1.69 -4.92
N VAL A 72 11.34 2.13 -4.18
CA VAL A 72 10.66 1.27 -3.22
C VAL A 72 9.38 0.73 -3.85
N ILE A 73 9.20 -0.57 -3.78
CA ILE A 73 8.04 -1.26 -4.33
C ILE A 73 7.24 -1.86 -3.18
N PHE A 74 5.93 -1.78 -3.28
CA PHE A 74 5.03 -2.34 -2.28
C PHE A 74 4.20 -3.45 -2.90
N ARG A 75 3.93 -4.49 -2.11
CA ARG A 75 3.11 -5.60 -2.56
C ARG A 75 2.45 -6.26 -1.35
N ALA A 76 1.54 -7.17 -1.60
CA ALA A 76 0.89 -7.90 -0.52
C ALA A 76 1.92 -8.64 0.30
N ALA A 77 1.79 -8.59 1.61
CA ALA A 77 2.76 -9.24 2.49
C ALA A 77 2.67 -10.76 2.40
N HIS A 78 1.46 -11.27 2.21
CA HIS A 78 1.27 -12.72 2.18
C HIS A 78 0.40 -13.09 1.00
N PRO A 79 0.97 -13.13 -0.21
CA PRO A 79 0.17 -13.52 -1.37
C PRO A 79 -0.32 -14.95 -1.26
N PRO A 80 -1.43 -15.27 -1.88
CA PRO A 80 -2.02 -16.59 -1.74
C PRO A 80 -1.12 -17.74 -2.14
N ASN A 81 -0.19 -17.51 -3.02
CA ASN A 81 0.69 -18.57 -3.46
C ASN A 81 1.97 -18.62 -2.67
N ASP A 82 2.10 -17.81 -1.64
CA ASP A 82 3.28 -17.81 -0.83
C ASP A 82 3.30 -19.05 0.00
N PRO A 83 4.35 -19.83 -0.05
CA PRO A 83 4.38 -21.03 0.75
C PRO A 83 4.57 -20.72 2.19
N GLU A 84 4.63 -19.83 2.81
CA GLU A 84 4.71 -19.51 4.08
C GLU A 84 4.68 -20.34 5.02
N GLU A 85 4.89 -20.42 5.52
CA GLU A 85 4.89 -21.06 6.37
C GLU A 85 4.89 -20.98 6.97
#